data_b8f0917151a89b8bbe15f33cd37bd0f6
#
_entry.id   b8f0917151a89b8bbe15f33cd37bd0f6
#
_cell.length_a   1.000
_cell.length_b   1.000
_cell.length_c   1.000
_cell.angle_alpha   90.00
_cell.angle_beta   90.00
_cell.angle_gamma   90.00
#
_symmetry.space_group_name_H-M   'P 1'
#
loop_
_entity.id
_entity.type
_entity.pdbx_description
1 polymer ?
#
loop_
_entity_poly.entity_id
_entity_poly.type
_entity_poly.pdbx_seq_one_letter_code
_entity_poly.pdbx_strand_id
1 'polypeptide(L)'
;MAAYDLHIHSGYSSDGELPVAAIVGLCAARGLDAFSLTDHNSVRGVGEAARLARERGIGFVPGIEIDCNYRGTDLHLLGYGIDWRSADFARLEEEVAAKVMASFGAMVDNLLKLGFRVDAGAVLAAADGKPPTGELIAEVMLSDANCHTPPLRPYMEGGERSDMPYINFYLDYLSLIHISEPTRPISIS
;
A
#
# COMPACT_ATOMS: atom_id res chain seq x y z
N MET A 1 -16.75 -13.55 -25.92
CA MET A 1 -15.36 -13.71 -25.47
C MET A 1 -15.41 -13.59 -23.96
N ALA A 2 -14.81 -14.54 -23.21
CA ALA A 2 -14.82 -14.47 -21.75
C ALA A 2 -13.99 -13.27 -21.27
N ALA A 3 -14.50 -12.54 -20.28
CA ALA A 3 -13.87 -11.35 -19.74
C ALA A 3 -13.46 -11.61 -18.27
N TYR A 4 -12.19 -11.42 -17.98
CA TYR A 4 -11.62 -11.64 -16.66
C TYR A 4 -10.83 -10.43 -16.20
N ASP A 5 -10.86 -10.14 -14.90
CA ASP A 5 -9.95 -9.22 -14.24
C ASP A 5 -9.38 -9.92 -13.00
N LEU A 6 -8.10 -10.26 -13.05
CA LEU A 6 -7.45 -11.06 -12.02
C LEU A 6 -6.51 -10.26 -11.13
N HIS A 7 -6.50 -8.93 -11.24
CA HIS A 7 -5.64 -8.07 -10.43
C HIS A 7 -6.41 -6.81 -10.02
N ILE A 8 -7.09 -6.90 -8.87
CA ILE A 8 -7.93 -5.82 -8.34
C ILE A 8 -7.61 -5.61 -6.87
N HIS A 9 -7.50 -4.34 -6.47
CA HIS A 9 -7.26 -3.93 -5.09
C HIS A 9 -8.49 -3.26 -4.48
N SER A 10 -8.78 -3.61 -3.23
CA SER A 10 -9.86 -3.02 -2.45
C SER A 10 -9.34 -2.06 -1.39
N GLY A 11 -10.25 -1.45 -0.62
CA GLY A 11 -9.90 -0.60 0.51
C GLY A 11 -9.08 -1.30 1.62
N TYR A 12 -8.88 -2.62 1.55
CA TYR A 12 -7.95 -3.34 2.44
C TYR A 12 -6.49 -3.28 1.97
N SER A 13 -6.26 -2.94 0.71
CA SER A 13 -4.92 -2.68 0.17
C SER A 13 -4.44 -1.27 0.51
N SER A 14 -3.11 -1.07 0.58
CA SER A 14 -2.51 0.24 0.81
C SER A 14 -2.86 1.26 -0.28
N ASP A 15 -3.05 0.80 -1.50
CA ASP A 15 -3.30 1.57 -2.73
C ASP A 15 -4.73 1.44 -3.26
N GLY A 16 -5.60 0.69 -2.56
CA GLY A 16 -7.02 0.53 -2.93
C GLY A 16 -7.93 1.47 -2.16
N GLU A 17 -8.96 2.00 -2.81
CA GLU A 17 -9.90 2.97 -2.22
C GLU A 17 -11.32 2.40 -2.07
N LEU A 18 -11.73 1.51 -2.98
CA LEU A 18 -13.11 1.06 -3.06
C LEU A 18 -13.41 -0.07 -2.07
N PRO A 19 -14.56 -0.03 -1.41
CA PRO A 19 -15.02 -1.18 -0.62
C PRO A 19 -15.31 -2.38 -1.52
N VAL A 20 -15.11 -3.59 -1.00
CA VAL A 20 -15.29 -4.86 -1.73
C VAL A 20 -16.63 -4.94 -2.44
N ALA A 21 -17.71 -4.51 -1.78
CA ALA A 21 -19.05 -4.54 -2.36
C ALA A 21 -19.19 -3.67 -3.62
N ALA A 22 -18.50 -2.51 -3.66
CA ALA A 22 -18.48 -1.64 -4.84
C ALA A 22 -17.71 -2.29 -5.98
N ILE A 23 -16.56 -2.92 -5.70
CA ILE A 23 -15.76 -3.64 -6.69
C ILE A 23 -16.57 -4.76 -7.34
N VAL A 24 -17.21 -5.61 -6.53
CA VAL A 24 -18.05 -6.70 -7.05
C VAL A 24 -19.23 -6.17 -7.87
N GLY A 25 -19.80 -5.02 -7.46
CA GLY A 25 -20.82 -4.32 -8.25
C GLY A 25 -20.32 -3.87 -9.62
N LEU A 26 -19.10 -3.31 -9.67
CA LEU A 26 -18.45 -2.88 -10.92
C LEU A 26 -18.12 -4.06 -11.83
N CYS A 27 -17.60 -5.18 -11.27
CA CYS A 27 -17.33 -6.40 -12.01
C CYS A 27 -18.62 -6.93 -12.69
N ALA A 28 -19.73 -6.96 -11.94
CA ALA A 28 -21.03 -7.35 -12.47
C ALA A 28 -21.52 -6.39 -13.58
N ALA A 29 -21.43 -5.09 -13.35
CA ALA A 29 -21.89 -4.07 -14.30
C ALA A 29 -21.08 -4.09 -15.61
N ARG A 30 -19.81 -4.48 -15.55
CA ARG A 30 -18.91 -4.66 -16.70
C ARG A 30 -19.07 -6.01 -17.40
N GLY A 31 -19.87 -6.92 -16.83
CA GLY A 31 -20.12 -8.24 -17.42
C GLY A 31 -18.90 -9.16 -17.35
N LEU A 32 -18.08 -9.07 -16.30
CA LEU A 32 -16.97 -9.99 -16.10
C LEU A 32 -17.50 -11.39 -15.80
N ASP A 33 -16.91 -12.41 -16.43
CA ASP A 33 -17.19 -13.82 -16.15
C ASP A 33 -16.55 -14.26 -14.84
N ALA A 34 -15.36 -13.74 -14.52
CA ALA A 34 -14.70 -13.95 -13.23
C ALA A 34 -13.72 -12.81 -12.91
N PHE A 35 -13.40 -12.70 -11.60
CA PHE A 35 -12.38 -11.76 -11.11
C PHE A 35 -11.61 -12.35 -9.92
N SER A 36 -10.49 -11.72 -9.57
CA SER A 36 -9.75 -11.97 -8.34
C SER A 36 -9.55 -10.67 -7.57
N LEU A 37 -9.65 -10.73 -6.25
CA LEU A 37 -9.21 -9.68 -5.35
C LEU A 37 -7.81 -10.07 -4.86
N THR A 38 -6.85 -9.16 -5.03
CA THR A 38 -5.41 -9.40 -4.79
C THR A 38 -4.80 -8.27 -3.99
N ASP A 39 -5.41 -7.92 -2.86
CA ASP A 39 -4.94 -6.86 -1.99
C ASP A 39 -3.49 -7.10 -1.53
N HIS A 40 -2.70 -6.02 -1.40
CA HIS A 40 -1.34 -6.07 -0.90
C HIS A 40 -1.28 -6.64 0.51
N ASN A 41 -0.59 -7.78 0.65
CA ASN A 41 -0.32 -8.48 1.92
C ASN A 41 -1.55 -8.79 2.77
N SER A 42 -2.76 -8.72 2.21
CA SER A 42 -4.02 -8.90 2.93
C SER A 42 -5.00 -9.81 2.22
N VAL A 43 -5.69 -10.64 2.98
CA VAL A 43 -6.80 -11.48 2.51
C VAL A 43 -8.15 -11.10 3.13
N ARG A 44 -8.22 -9.96 3.83
CA ARG A 44 -9.42 -9.52 4.58
C ARG A 44 -10.66 -9.42 3.70
N GLY A 45 -10.49 -8.91 2.48
CA GLY A 45 -11.58 -8.71 1.52
C GLY A 45 -12.08 -9.99 0.86
N VAL A 46 -11.26 -11.06 0.85
CA VAL A 46 -11.51 -12.27 0.04
C VAL A 46 -12.81 -12.97 0.41
N GLY A 47 -13.10 -13.10 1.71
CA GLY A 47 -14.32 -13.77 2.18
C GLY A 47 -15.60 -13.04 1.78
N GLU A 48 -15.60 -11.72 1.86
CA GLU A 48 -16.71 -10.88 1.41
C GLU A 48 -16.85 -10.94 -0.11
N ALA A 49 -15.76 -10.83 -0.86
CA ALA A 49 -15.75 -10.91 -2.32
C ALA A 49 -16.32 -12.25 -2.81
N ALA A 50 -15.87 -13.37 -2.21
CA ALA A 50 -16.37 -14.72 -2.55
C ALA A 50 -17.87 -14.88 -2.32
N ARG A 51 -18.39 -14.32 -1.23
CA ARG A 51 -19.84 -14.35 -0.94
C ARG A 51 -20.62 -13.50 -1.95
N LEU A 52 -20.20 -12.27 -2.16
CA LEU A 52 -20.88 -11.32 -3.06
C LEU A 52 -20.83 -11.76 -4.53
N ALA A 53 -19.72 -12.33 -4.97
CA ALA A 53 -19.57 -12.88 -6.32
C ALA A 53 -20.56 -14.02 -6.56
N ARG A 54 -20.68 -14.96 -5.61
CA ARG A 54 -21.66 -16.07 -5.67
C ARG A 54 -23.08 -15.56 -5.75
N GLU A 55 -23.44 -14.54 -4.97
CA GLU A 55 -24.79 -13.94 -4.97
C GLU A 55 -25.12 -13.31 -6.33
N ARG A 56 -24.12 -12.87 -7.08
CA ARG A 56 -24.26 -12.27 -8.41
C ARG A 56 -24.01 -13.23 -9.58
N GLY A 57 -23.66 -14.47 -9.29
CA GLY A 57 -23.36 -15.48 -10.32
C GLY A 57 -22.09 -15.20 -11.12
N ILE A 58 -21.12 -14.46 -10.53
CA ILE A 58 -19.81 -14.17 -11.14
C ILE A 58 -18.77 -15.13 -10.57
N GLY A 59 -17.87 -15.64 -11.41
CA GLY A 59 -16.74 -16.44 -10.97
C GLY A 59 -15.79 -15.61 -10.07
N PHE A 60 -15.23 -16.26 -9.05
CA PHE A 60 -14.27 -15.62 -8.15
C PHE A 60 -13.10 -16.54 -7.87
N VAL A 61 -11.89 -16.03 -8.03
CA VAL A 61 -10.64 -16.72 -7.68
C VAL A 61 -10.06 -16.02 -6.45
N PRO A 62 -9.95 -16.69 -5.29
CA PRO A 62 -9.27 -16.12 -4.13
C PRO A 62 -7.82 -15.76 -4.47
N GLY A 63 -7.42 -14.54 -4.20
CA GLY A 63 -6.07 -14.06 -4.52
C GLY A 63 -5.47 -13.22 -3.41
N ILE A 64 -4.19 -12.92 -3.58
CA ILE A 64 -3.38 -12.01 -2.77
C ILE A 64 -2.24 -11.48 -3.62
N GLU A 65 -1.80 -10.26 -3.36
CA GLU A 65 -0.51 -9.77 -3.83
C GLU A 65 0.44 -9.64 -2.65
N ILE A 66 1.62 -10.28 -2.74
CA ILE A 66 2.63 -10.27 -1.68
C ILE A 66 3.78 -9.38 -2.12
N ASP A 67 4.04 -8.33 -1.33
CA ASP A 67 5.22 -7.50 -1.49
C ASP A 67 6.43 -8.25 -0.95
N CYS A 68 7.42 -8.43 -1.79
CA CYS A 68 8.65 -9.11 -1.42
C CYS A 68 9.87 -8.43 -2.01
N ASN A 69 11.01 -8.62 -1.37
CA ASN A 69 12.29 -8.15 -1.89
C ASN A 69 13.18 -9.35 -2.19
N TYR A 70 13.67 -9.42 -3.41
CA TYR A 70 14.63 -10.43 -3.82
C TYR A 70 15.92 -9.77 -4.31
N ARG A 71 17.01 -9.96 -3.57
CA ARG A 71 18.35 -9.43 -3.88
C ARG A 71 18.36 -7.91 -4.13
N GLY A 72 17.59 -7.15 -3.35
CA GLY A 72 17.50 -5.69 -3.47
C GLY A 72 16.53 -5.19 -4.55
N THR A 73 15.77 -6.09 -5.18
CA THR A 73 14.71 -5.75 -6.13
C THR A 73 13.36 -6.00 -5.48
N ASP A 74 12.50 -4.99 -5.48
CA ASP A 74 11.13 -5.14 -5.03
C ASP A 74 10.31 -5.85 -6.10
N LEU A 75 9.55 -6.85 -5.66
CA LEU A 75 8.72 -7.69 -6.50
C LEU A 75 7.33 -7.81 -5.87
N HIS A 76 6.32 -7.80 -6.71
CA HIS A 76 4.96 -8.09 -6.34
C HIS A 76 4.60 -9.48 -6.86
N LEU A 77 4.30 -10.39 -5.94
CA LEU A 77 3.99 -11.78 -6.25
C LEU A 77 2.50 -12.02 -6.12
N LEU A 78 1.83 -12.31 -7.24
CA LEU A 78 0.41 -12.64 -7.25
C LEU A 78 0.20 -14.13 -6.93
N GLY A 79 -0.59 -14.40 -5.91
CA GLY A 79 -1.05 -15.73 -5.53
C GLY A 79 -2.53 -15.93 -5.87
N TYR A 80 -2.87 -17.05 -6.52
CA TYR A 80 -4.25 -17.38 -6.88
C TYR A 80 -4.66 -18.75 -6.36
N GLY A 81 -5.97 -18.92 -6.10
CA GLY A 81 -6.50 -20.17 -5.58
C GLY A 81 -6.03 -20.49 -4.16
N ILE A 82 -5.72 -19.46 -3.39
CA ILE A 82 -5.17 -19.57 -2.03
C ILE A 82 -6.22 -20.09 -1.03
N ASP A 83 -5.77 -20.78 0.00
CA ASP A 83 -6.60 -21.04 1.19
C ASP A 83 -6.56 -19.81 2.12
N TRP A 84 -7.31 -18.79 1.78
CA TRP A 84 -7.36 -17.49 2.49
C TRP A 84 -7.81 -17.60 3.96
N ARG A 85 -8.27 -18.78 4.42
CA ARG A 85 -8.60 -19.04 5.82
C ARG A 85 -7.41 -19.53 6.64
N SER A 86 -6.27 -19.81 6.00
CA SER A 86 -5.06 -20.19 6.73
C SER A 86 -4.61 -19.07 7.68
N ALA A 87 -4.24 -19.46 8.89
CA ALA A 87 -3.66 -18.55 9.87
C ALA A 87 -2.32 -17.92 9.41
N ASP A 88 -1.70 -18.50 8.38
CA ASP A 88 -0.45 -17.96 7.82
C ASP A 88 -0.64 -16.56 7.23
N PHE A 89 -1.81 -16.30 6.60
CA PHE A 89 -2.09 -14.98 6.06
C PHE A 89 -2.31 -13.92 7.15
N ALA A 90 -2.95 -14.28 8.27
CA ALA A 90 -3.07 -13.36 9.41
C ALA A 90 -1.70 -13.02 9.99
N ARG A 91 -0.80 -14.02 10.14
CA ARG A 91 0.59 -13.78 10.58
C ARG A 91 1.37 -12.92 9.59
N LEU A 92 1.24 -13.19 8.30
CA LEU A 92 1.87 -12.37 7.25
C LEU A 92 1.46 -10.90 7.39
N GLU A 93 0.17 -10.64 7.52
CA GLU A 93 -0.37 -9.29 7.66
C GLU A 93 0.17 -8.58 8.90
N GLU A 94 0.20 -9.28 10.06
CA GLU A 94 0.76 -8.74 11.31
C GLU A 94 2.27 -8.43 11.19
N GLU A 95 3.04 -9.34 10.58
CA GLU A 95 4.48 -9.15 10.37
C GLU A 95 4.76 -7.99 9.41
N VAL A 96 3.99 -7.86 8.34
CA VAL A 96 4.12 -6.74 7.39
C VAL A 96 3.77 -5.43 8.07
N ALA A 97 2.64 -5.38 8.79
CA ALA A 97 2.23 -4.18 9.52
C ALA A 97 3.30 -3.73 10.54
N ALA A 98 3.91 -4.66 11.28
CA ALA A 98 4.98 -4.36 12.22
C ALA A 98 6.23 -3.80 11.51
N LYS A 99 6.61 -4.37 10.36
CA LYS A 99 7.74 -3.89 9.55
C LYS A 99 7.49 -2.49 8.99
N VAL A 100 6.29 -2.24 8.47
CA VAL A 100 5.92 -0.93 7.94
C VAL A 100 5.95 0.13 9.05
N MET A 101 5.44 -0.19 10.25
CA MET A 101 5.50 0.73 11.38
C MET A 101 6.95 1.01 11.83
N ALA A 102 7.82 0.00 11.83
CA ALA A 102 9.24 0.20 12.13
C ALA A 102 9.93 1.06 11.06
N SER A 103 9.63 0.82 9.79
CA SER A 103 10.12 1.63 8.67
C SER A 103 9.62 3.08 8.75
N PHE A 104 8.35 3.28 9.06
CA PHE A 104 7.78 4.62 9.28
C PHE A 104 8.54 5.38 10.38
N GLY A 105 8.78 4.74 11.52
CA GLY A 105 9.57 5.34 12.59
C GLY A 105 10.98 5.74 12.12
N ALA A 106 11.66 4.86 11.40
CA ALA A 106 13.00 5.14 10.85
C ALA A 106 12.98 6.30 9.82
N MET A 107 11.96 6.37 8.95
CA MET A 107 11.79 7.47 8.01
C MET A 107 11.60 8.81 8.74
N VAL A 108 10.73 8.86 9.74
CA VAL A 108 10.51 10.07 10.55
C VAL A 108 11.79 10.49 11.25
N ASP A 109 12.49 9.57 11.93
CA ASP A 109 13.75 9.86 12.61
C ASP A 109 14.82 10.42 11.66
N ASN A 110 14.88 9.91 10.44
CA ASN A 110 15.84 10.34 9.44
C ASN A 110 15.52 11.75 8.93
N LEU A 111 14.26 12.02 8.64
CA LEU A 111 13.81 13.36 8.24
C LEU A 111 14.09 14.40 9.34
N LEU A 112 13.86 14.06 10.61
CA LEU A 112 14.18 14.92 11.76
C LEU A 112 15.69 15.20 11.84
N LYS A 113 16.56 14.20 11.63
CA LYS A 113 18.03 14.36 11.61
C LYS A 113 18.49 15.26 10.46
N LEU A 114 17.77 15.28 9.34
CA LEU A 114 18.04 16.13 8.20
C LEU A 114 17.47 17.57 8.37
N GLY A 115 16.85 17.85 9.52
CA GLY A 115 16.33 19.18 9.86
C GLY A 115 14.91 19.45 9.34
N PHE A 116 14.23 18.44 8.83
CA PHE A 116 12.81 18.57 8.51
C PHE A 116 11.97 18.57 9.79
N ARG A 117 10.76 19.09 9.69
CA ARG A 117 9.74 18.98 10.71
C ARG A 117 8.67 18.03 10.22
N VAL A 118 8.39 16.98 10.96
CA VAL A 118 7.39 15.95 10.62
C VAL A 118 6.38 15.89 11.74
N ASP A 119 5.11 15.99 11.44
CA ASP A 119 4.02 15.64 12.35
C ASP A 119 3.63 14.17 12.15
N ALA A 120 4.29 13.28 12.87
CA ALA A 120 4.01 11.85 12.80
C ALA A 120 2.56 11.51 13.22
N GLY A 121 1.98 12.31 14.13
CA GLY A 121 0.58 12.14 14.56
C GLY A 121 -0.38 12.47 13.42
N ALA A 122 -0.13 13.55 12.66
CA ALA A 122 -0.92 13.90 11.49
C ALA A 122 -0.82 12.84 10.39
N VAL A 123 0.38 12.27 10.14
CA VAL A 123 0.56 11.17 9.19
C VAL A 123 -0.25 9.94 9.60
N LEU A 124 -0.18 9.54 10.86
CA LEU A 124 -0.93 8.37 11.36
C LEU A 124 -2.45 8.61 11.32
N ALA A 125 -2.89 9.84 11.58
CA ALA A 125 -4.31 10.19 11.46
C ALA A 125 -4.79 10.15 10.00
N ALA A 126 -3.97 10.63 9.06
CA ALA A 126 -4.28 10.60 7.62
C ALA A 126 -4.25 9.16 7.05
N ALA A 127 -3.46 8.26 7.65
CA ALA A 127 -3.42 6.85 7.28
C ALA A 127 -4.72 6.08 7.57
N ASP A 128 -5.59 6.63 8.46
CA ASP A 128 -6.92 6.09 8.79
C ASP A 128 -6.89 4.59 9.13
N GLY A 129 -5.93 4.20 9.96
CA GLY A 129 -5.74 2.80 10.40
C GLY A 129 -5.04 1.90 9.39
N LYS A 130 -4.66 2.40 8.22
CA LYS A 130 -3.78 1.70 7.27
C LYS A 130 -2.31 1.89 7.68
N PRO A 131 -1.40 1.03 7.21
CA PRO A 131 0.03 1.27 7.34
C PRO A 131 0.44 2.59 6.67
N PRO A 132 1.17 3.50 7.35
CA PRO A 132 1.62 4.75 6.76
C PRO A 132 2.69 4.50 5.68
N THR A 133 2.57 5.17 4.54
CA THR A 133 3.52 5.07 3.43
C THR A 133 4.42 6.30 3.34
N GLY A 134 5.53 6.17 2.60
CA GLY A 134 6.41 7.32 2.32
C GLY A 134 5.70 8.43 1.56
N GLU A 135 4.83 8.08 0.62
CA GLU A 135 4.00 9.03 -0.13
C GLU A 135 3.09 9.83 0.80
N LEU A 136 2.47 9.16 1.78
CA LEU A 136 1.62 9.83 2.76
C LEU A 136 2.41 10.79 3.67
N ILE A 137 3.66 10.44 4.02
CA ILE A 137 4.56 11.36 4.74
C ILE A 137 4.81 12.60 3.89
N ALA A 138 5.14 12.43 2.60
CA ALA A 138 5.38 13.54 1.68
C ALA A 138 4.13 14.45 1.55
N GLU A 139 2.96 13.84 1.39
CA GLU A 139 1.69 14.55 1.28
C GLU A 139 1.41 15.41 2.52
N VAL A 140 1.48 14.83 3.71
CA VAL A 140 1.25 15.54 4.97
C VAL A 140 2.26 16.65 5.17
N MET A 141 3.55 16.41 4.92
CA MET A 141 4.60 17.42 5.09
C MET A 141 4.45 18.59 4.15
N LEU A 142 4.02 18.36 2.92
CA LEU A 142 3.85 19.44 1.92
C LEU A 142 2.53 20.18 2.08
N SER A 143 1.51 19.56 2.66
CA SER A 143 0.21 20.19 2.93
C SER A 143 0.11 20.88 4.29
N ASP A 144 0.83 20.41 5.31
CA ASP A 144 0.80 21.00 6.66
C ASP A 144 1.79 22.16 6.78
N ALA A 145 1.26 23.38 6.92
CA ALA A 145 2.07 24.60 7.10
C ALA A 145 3.02 24.52 8.31
N ASN A 146 2.73 23.73 9.32
CA ASN A 146 3.62 23.52 10.47
C ASN A 146 4.90 22.76 10.11
N CYS A 147 4.88 21.98 9.01
CA CYS A 147 6.02 21.25 8.49
C CYS A 147 6.89 22.09 7.56
N HIS A 148 6.43 23.28 7.13
CA HIS A 148 7.14 24.16 6.20
C HIS A 148 8.37 24.82 6.84
N THR A 149 9.46 24.07 6.87
CA THR A 149 10.79 24.52 7.34
C THR A 149 11.73 24.76 6.15
N PRO A 150 12.88 25.45 6.36
CA PRO A 150 13.79 25.76 5.25
C PRO A 150 14.18 24.57 4.35
N PRO A 151 14.43 23.36 4.85
CA PRO A 151 14.74 22.21 3.99
C PRO A 151 13.60 21.81 3.03
N LEU A 152 12.34 22.17 3.33
CA LEU A 152 11.20 21.83 2.47
C LEU A 152 10.98 22.85 1.33
N ARG A 153 11.63 24.02 1.38
CA ARG A 153 11.47 25.10 0.37
C ARG A 153 11.67 24.68 -1.08
N PRO A 154 12.64 23.81 -1.43
CA PRO A 154 12.80 23.37 -2.81
C PRO A 154 11.55 22.75 -3.44
N TYR A 155 10.69 22.13 -2.62
CA TYR A 155 9.49 21.40 -3.04
C TYR A 155 8.22 22.25 -2.99
N MET A 156 8.32 23.50 -2.50
CA MET A 156 7.19 24.44 -2.39
C MET A 156 7.11 25.32 -3.63
N GLU A 157 5.99 26.03 -3.80
CA GLU A 157 5.75 26.93 -4.92
C GLU A 157 6.95 27.88 -5.15
N GLY A 158 7.45 27.87 -6.38
CA GLY A 158 8.63 28.65 -6.78
C GLY A 158 9.98 28.01 -6.43
N GLY A 159 10.00 26.82 -5.82
CA GLY A 159 11.21 26.06 -5.55
C GLY A 159 11.69 25.24 -6.75
N GLU A 160 12.95 24.81 -6.72
CA GLU A 160 13.62 24.10 -7.84
C GLU A 160 13.01 22.71 -8.12
N ARG A 161 12.29 22.13 -7.16
CA ARG A 161 11.67 20.78 -7.21
C ARG A 161 10.14 20.85 -7.10
N SER A 162 9.56 22.05 -7.40
CA SER A 162 8.12 22.31 -7.23
C SER A 162 7.26 21.86 -8.42
N ASP A 163 7.84 21.33 -9.49
CA ASP A 163 7.14 20.81 -10.66
C ASP A 163 6.32 19.54 -10.34
N MET A 164 6.88 18.63 -9.53
CA MET A 164 6.22 17.44 -8.99
C MET A 164 6.60 17.24 -7.52
N PRO A 165 6.14 18.11 -6.61
CA PRO A 165 6.72 18.24 -5.27
C PRO A 165 6.66 16.95 -4.45
N TYR A 166 5.54 16.22 -4.47
CA TYR A 166 5.37 14.97 -3.74
C TYR A 166 6.33 13.88 -4.22
N ILE A 167 6.37 13.66 -5.54
CA ILE A 167 7.22 12.65 -6.17
C ILE A 167 8.68 12.99 -5.94
N ASN A 168 9.06 14.24 -6.15
CA ASN A 168 10.44 14.67 -5.97
C ASN A 168 10.91 14.52 -4.53
N PHE A 169 10.09 14.93 -3.55
CA PHE A 169 10.41 14.75 -2.14
C PHE A 169 10.52 13.27 -1.76
N TYR A 170 9.57 12.44 -2.21
CA TYR A 170 9.61 11.01 -1.98
C TYR A 170 10.89 10.37 -2.52
N LEU A 171 11.25 10.66 -3.78
CA LEU A 171 12.45 10.11 -4.40
C LEU A 171 13.74 10.58 -3.73
N ASP A 172 13.79 11.84 -3.27
CA ASP A 172 14.99 12.42 -2.69
C ASP A 172 15.25 11.94 -1.25
N TYR A 173 14.21 11.60 -0.46
CA TYR A 173 14.37 11.33 0.97
C TYR A 173 13.71 10.07 1.50
N LEU A 174 12.70 9.54 0.84
CA LEU A 174 11.88 8.45 1.37
C LEU A 174 12.09 7.14 0.61
N SER A 175 12.30 7.18 -0.71
CA SER A 175 12.56 5.99 -1.52
C SER A 175 13.90 5.30 -1.18
N LEU A 176 14.92 6.10 -0.80
CA LEU A 176 16.27 5.58 -0.49
C LEU A 176 16.33 4.78 0.82
N ILE A 177 15.35 4.94 1.71
CA ILE A 177 15.31 4.24 3.00
C ILE A 177 14.84 2.79 2.81
N HIS A 178 14.01 2.52 1.82
CA HIS A 178 13.62 1.16 1.46
C HIS A 178 14.78 0.33 0.89
N ILE A 179 15.84 0.98 0.40
CA ILE A 179 17.04 0.31 -0.16
C ILE A 179 18.02 -0.10 0.95
N SER A 180 18.02 0.55 2.11
CA SER A 180 19.00 0.33 3.17
C SER A 180 18.59 -0.70 4.23
N GLU A 181 17.35 -1.13 4.28
CA GLU A 181 16.90 -2.21 5.15
C GLU A 181 16.77 -3.51 4.34
N PRO A 182 17.60 -4.54 4.61
CA PRO A 182 17.37 -5.84 3.99
C PRO A 182 16.08 -6.43 4.57
N THR A 183 14.98 -6.28 3.86
CA THR A 183 13.82 -7.14 4.10
C THR A 183 14.32 -8.57 3.94
N ARG A 184 14.35 -9.34 5.04
CA ARG A 184 14.74 -10.75 4.96
C ARG A 184 13.78 -11.41 3.95
N PRO A 185 14.30 -12.11 2.94
CA PRO A 185 13.45 -12.83 2.00
C PRO A 185 12.57 -13.77 2.80
N ILE A 186 11.27 -13.78 2.48
CA ILE A 186 10.38 -14.84 2.93
C ILE A 186 10.94 -16.10 2.29
N SER A 187 11.56 -16.96 3.10
CA SER A 187 12.04 -18.27 2.63
C SER A 187 10.81 -19.12 2.35
N ILE A 188 10.51 -19.26 1.07
CA ILE A 188 9.54 -20.27 0.62
C ILE A 188 10.33 -21.58 0.61
N SER A 189 10.17 -22.38 1.69
CA SER A 189 10.64 -23.77 1.77
C SER A 189 9.57 -24.71 1.27
#